data_af93eb8a3ead1a7a01752b193add8b05
#
_entry.id   af93eb8a3ead1a7a01752b193add8b05
#
_cell.length_a   1.000
_cell.length_b   1.000
_cell.length_c   1.000
_cell.angle_alpha   90.00
_cell.angle_beta   90.00
_cell.angle_gamma   90.00
#
_symmetry.space_group_name_H-M   'P 1'
#
loop_
_entity.id
_entity.type
_entity.pdbx_description
1 polymer ?
#
loop_
_entity_poly.entity_id
_entity_poly.type
_entity_poly.pdbx_seq_one_letter_code
_entity_poly.pdbx_strand_id
1 'polypeptide(L)' 'MEKQYFTTGEFAKLCGISKQTLIFYDKMGIFSPEYKDKNNYRYYSIYK' A
#
# COMPACT_ATOMS: atom_id res chain seq x y z
N MET A 1 -14.45 13.79 3.70
CA MET A 1 -13.92 12.43 3.75
C MET A 1 -12.44 12.47 3.93
N GLU A 2 -11.96 11.71 4.87
CA GLU A 2 -10.53 11.69 5.17
C GLU A 2 -9.87 10.50 4.55
N LYS A 3 -8.64 10.72 4.10
CA LYS A 3 -7.79 9.70 3.58
C LYS A 3 -6.84 9.25 4.67
N GLN A 4 -6.75 7.96 4.89
CA GLN A 4 -5.78 7.41 5.82
C GLN A 4 -4.69 6.73 5.02
N TYR A 5 -3.46 6.94 5.47
CA TYR A 5 -2.31 6.33 4.80
C TYR A 5 -1.78 5.18 5.62
N PHE A 6 -1.43 4.11 4.94
CA PHE A 6 -0.91 2.90 5.56
C PHE A 6 0.41 2.55 4.90
N THR A 7 1.36 2.10 5.70
CA THR A 7 2.59 1.54 5.14
C THR A 7 2.26 0.23 4.43
N THR A 8 3.24 -0.26 3.67
CA THR A 8 3.06 -1.52 2.96
C THR A 8 2.64 -2.64 3.90
N GLY A 9 3.32 -2.75 5.04
CA GLY A 9 3.00 -3.81 6.00
C GLY A 9 1.61 -3.68 6.57
N GLU A 10 1.24 -2.45 6.91
CA GLU A 10 -0.09 -2.21 7.47
C GLU A 10 -1.18 -2.51 6.47
N PHE A 11 -0.98 -2.05 5.23
CA PHE A 11 -1.99 -2.25 4.20
C PHE A 11 -2.12 -3.72 3.83
N ALA A 12 -0.99 -4.43 3.77
CA ALA A 12 -1.02 -5.86 3.50
C ALA A 12 -1.81 -6.60 4.56
N LYS A 13 -1.62 -6.20 5.82
CA LYS A 13 -2.34 -6.82 6.92
C LYS A 13 -3.84 -6.58 6.79
N LEU A 14 -4.22 -5.37 6.42
CA LEU A 14 -5.64 -5.06 6.20
C LEU A 14 -6.22 -5.90 5.09
N CYS A 15 -5.46 -6.16 4.05
CA CYS A 15 -5.93 -6.94 2.92
C CYS A 15 -5.85 -8.45 3.17
N GLY A 16 -5.19 -8.86 4.25
CA GLY A 16 -5.06 -10.28 4.55
C GLY A 16 -4.03 -10.98 3.68
N ILE A 17 -3.03 -10.27 3.21
CA ILE A 17 -1.97 -10.82 2.36
C ILE A 17 -0.62 -10.46 2.96
N SER A 18 0.43 -11.07 2.43
CA SER A 18 1.79 -10.76 2.89
C SER A 18 2.28 -9.50 2.22
N LYS A 19 3.30 -8.89 2.82
CA LYS A 19 3.94 -7.71 2.24
C LYS A 19 4.48 -8.02 0.85
N GLN A 20 5.08 -9.20 0.69
CA GLN A 20 5.64 -9.58 -0.60
C GLN A 20 4.56 -9.69 -1.65
N THR A 21 3.41 -10.24 -1.29
CA THR A 21 2.30 -10.34 -2.21
C THR A 21 1.83 -8.97 -2.64
N LEU A 22 1.76 -8.04 -1.69
CA LEU A 22 1.33 -6.68 -2.02
C LEU A 22 2.32 -6.00 -2.97
N ILE A 23 3.62 -6.20 -2.72
CA ILE A 23 4.64 -5.63 -3.60
C ILE A 23 4.54 -6.25 -5.00
N PHE A 24 4.27 -7.56 -5.06
CA PHE A 24 4.07 -8.23 -6.34
C PHE A 24 2.89 -7.61 -7.09
N TYR A 25 1.80 -7.34 -6.39
CA TYR A 25 0.63 -6.71 -7.02
C TYR A 25 0.96 -5.30 -7.51
N ASP A 26 1.81 -4.59 -6.77
CA ASP A 26 2.25 -3.28 -7.21
C ASP A 26 3.01 -3.39 -8.53
N LYS A 27 3.90 -4.36 -8.63
CA LYS A 27 4.66 -4.58 -9.87
C LYS A 27 3.77 -4.98 -11.03
N MET A 28 2.70 -5.69 -10.74
CA MET A 28 1.76 -6.12 -11.76
C MET A 28 0.77 -5.02 -12.14
N GLY A 29 0.75 -3.93 -11.38
CA GLY A 29 -0.17 -2.85 -11.63
C GLY A 29 -1.56 -3.09 -11.10
N ILE A 30 -1.75 -4.10 -10.25
CA ILE A 30 -3.05 -4.40 -9.66
C ILE A 30 -3.35 -3.42 -8.53
N PHE A 31 -2.37 -3.19 -7.66
CA PHE A 31 -2.45 -2.20 -6.60
C PHE A 31 -1.28 -1.24 -6.75
N SER A 32 -1.56 0.04 -6.65
CA SER A 32 -0.50 1.04 -6.69
C SER A 32 -0.54 1.85 -5.40
N PRO A 33 0.61 2.21 -4.85
CA PRO A 33 0.61 3.06 -3.67
C PRO A 33 0.13 4.46 -4.02
N GLU A 34 -0.41 5.15 -3.03
CA GLU A 34 -0.85 6.52 -3.22
C GLU A 34 0.36 7.41 -3.49
N TYR A 35 1.45 7.18 -2.75
CA TYR A 35 2.70 7.88 -3.03
C TYR A 35 3.86 7.11 -2.38
N LYS A 36 5.06 7.47 -2.77
CA LYS A 36 6.29 6.99 -2.15
C LYS A 36 7.06 8.18 -1.62
N ASP A 37 7.65 8.03 -0.44
CA ASP A 37 8.48 9.10 0.07
C ASP A 37 9.89 8.99 -0.50
N LYS A 38 10.78 9.89 -0.06
CA LYS A 38 12.13 9.92 -0.60
C LYS A 38 12.95 8.70 -0.19
N ASN A 39 12.51 7.95 0.80
CA ASN A 39 13.16 6.73 1.24
C ASN A 39 12.57 5.50 0.55
N ASN A 40 11.70 5.68 -0.43
CA ASN A 40 11.04 4.62 -1.17
C ASN A 40 10.05 3.82 -0.35
N TYR A 41 9.57 4.36 0.75
CA TYR A 41 8.48 3.74 1.48
C TYR A 41 7.19 4.00 0.74
N ARG A 42 6.42 2.95 0.55
CA ARG A 42 5.14 3.03 -0.14
C ARG A 42 4.03 3.29 0.85
N TYR A 43 3.12 4.18 0.48
CA TYR A 43 1.97 4.50 1.32
C TYR A 43 0.71 4.29 0.53
N TYR A 44 -0.19 3.50 1.07
CA TYR A 44 -1.46 3.16 0.46
C TYR A 44 -2.55 3.90 1.21
N SER A 45 -3.65 4.18 0.54
CA SER A 45 -4.70 4.95 1.16
C SER A 45 -6.04 4.27 0.99
N ILE A 46 -6.90 4.56 1.96
CA ILE A 46 -8.29 4.12 1.93
C ILE A 46 -9.14 5.35 2.11
N TYR A 47 -10.17 5.47 1.29
CA TYR A 47 -11.14 6.53 1.42
C TYR A 47 -12.26 6.08 2.35
N LYS A 48 -12.67 6.98 3.18
CA LYS A 48 -13.78 6.72 4.09
C LYS A 48 -15.05 7.37 3.60
#